data_30f00c2053421fdbde62fc54e1491da7
#
_entry.id   30f00c2053421fdbde62fc54e1491da7
#
_cell.length_a   1.000
_cell.length_b   1.000
_cell.length_c   1.000
_cell.angle_alpha   90.00
_cell.angle_beta   90.00
_cell.angle_gamma   90.00
#
_symmetry.space_group_name_H-M   'P 1'
#
loop_
_entity.id
_entity.type
_entity.pdbx_description
1 polymer ?
#
loop_
_entity_poly.entity_id
_entity_poly.type
_entity_poly.pdbx_seq_one_letter_code
_entity_poly.pdbx_strand_id
1 'polypeptide(L)'
;AERELSIVKQIALGSIRNKLIFILPAALLLNHFLPALLPIILMVGGTYLAFEGAEKVWHKLSGNKPAVEKGPEAEKKIVSGAIRTDLILSAEIMVIALATVSHQGFWSQLESLVVVAFVITILVYGVVAMLVRMDDVGLQLAQRDHSGVQALGRGLVTAMPKVLATISVVGTIAMLWVGGHILMVNL
;
A
#
# COMPACT_ATOMS: atom_id res chain seq x y z
N ALA A 1 -11.00 -15.70 -5.99
CA ALA A 1 -10.48 -15.69 -4.60
C ALA A 1 -9.08 -16.28 -4.45
N GLU A 2 -8.81 -17.54 -4.74
CA GLU A 2 -7.46 -18.12 -4.57
C GLU A 2 -6.40 -17.37 -5.37
N ARG A 3 -6.72 -16.93 -6.59
CA ARG A 3 -5.84 -16.14 -7.45
C ARG A 3 -5.59 -14.74 -6.86
N GLU A 4 -6.61 -14.09 -6.36
CA GLU A 4 -6.52 -12.75 -5.76
C GLU A 4 -5.71 -12.79 -4.46
N LEU A 5 -5.92 -13.79 -3.61
CA LEU A 5 -5.11 -14.00 -2.40
C LEU A 5 -3.64 -14.30 -2.74
N SER A 6 -3.38 -15.01 -3.84
CA SER A 6 -2.01 -15.23 -4.33
C SER A 6 -1.34 -13.92 -4.72
N ILE A 7 -2.06 -13.02 -5.40
CA ILE A 7 -1.57 -11.68 -5.75
C ILE A 7 -1.28 -10.86 -4.49
N VAL A 8 -2.21 -10.81 -3.54
CA VAL A 8 -2.02 -10.11 -2.25
C VAL A 8 -0.79 -10.65 -1.51
N LYS A 9 -0.61 -11.96 -1.46
CA LYS A 9 0.56 -12.59 -0.84
C LYS A 9 1.87 -12.21 -1.54
N GLN A 10 1.88 -12.18 -2.88
CA GLN A 10 3.07 -11.76 -3.65
C GLN A 10 3.43 -10.30 -3.35
N ILE A 11 2.45 -9.41 -3.30
CA ILE A 11 2.65 -7.99 -2.97
C ILE A 11 3.16 -7.86 -1.54
N ALA A 12 2.56 -8.57 -0.57
CA ALA A 12 2.98 -8.53 0.83
C ALA A 12 4.42 -9.03 1.03
N LEU A 13 4.79 -10.14 0.39
CA LEU A 13 6.16 -10.67 0.44
C LEU A 13 7.16 -9.72 -0.23
N GLY A 14 6.78 -9.14 -1.39
CA GLY A 14 7.57 -8.11 -2.06
C GLY A 14 7.76 -6.88 -1.19
N SER A 15 6.71 -6.45 -0.51
CA SER A 15 6.71 -5.33 0.42
C SER A 15 7.65 -5.55 1.61
N ILE A 16 7.53 -6.69 2.31
CA ILE A 16 8.44 -7.04 3.42
C ILE A 16 9.89 -7.10 2.94
N ARG A 17 10.13 -7.78 1.82
CA ARG A 17 11.49 -7.87 1.25
C ARG A 17 12.07 -6.49 0.96
N ASN A 18 11.30 -5.62 0.34
CA ASN A 18 11.73 -4.26 0.04
C ASN A 18 11.99 -3.45 1.32
N LYS A 19 11.14 -3.57 2.32
CA LYS A 19 11.32 -2.88 3.61
C LYS A 19 12.59 -3.34 4.33
N LEU A 20 12.82 -4.64 4.41
CA LEU A 20 13.94 -5.20 5.19
C LEU A 20 15.27 -5.16 4.44
N ILE A 21 15.28 -5.36 3.11
CA ILE A 21 16.51 -5.49 2.32
C ILE A 21 16.95 -4.16 1.71
N PHE A 22 15.99 -3.29 1.33
CA PHE A 22 16.30 -2.02 0.67
C PHE A 22 16.07 -0.81 1.58
N ILE A 23 14.84 -0.63 2.10
CA ILE A 23 14.50 0.59 2.83
C ILE A 23 15.24 0.68 4.16
N LEU A 24 15.20 -0.38 4.96
CA LEU A 24 15.79 -0.40 6.30
C LEU A 24 17.32 -0.17 6.25
N PRO A 25 18.11 -0.93 5.47
CA PRO A 25 19.54 -0.66 5.38
C PRO A 25 19.82 0.72 4.78
N ALA A 26 19.09 1.13 3.75
CA ALA A 26 19.28 2.45 3.13
C ALA A 26 18.97 3.57 4.11
N ALA A 27 17.87 3.50 4.86
CA ALA A 27 17.51 4.51 5.85
C ALA A 27 18.57 4.62 6.96
N LEU A 28 19.06 3.49 7.50
CA LEU A 28 20.09 3.48 8.52
C LEU A 28 21.44 4.01 8.00
N LEU A 29 21.87 3.57 6.82
CA LEU A 29 23.13 3.99 6.22
C LEU A 29 23.09 5.48 5.84
N LEU A 30 22.02 5.93 5.21
CA LEU A 30 21.86 7.34 4.82
C LEU A 30 21.78 8.23 6.06
N ASN A 31 21.02 7.83 7.08
CA ASN A 31 20.92 8.60 8.32
C ASN A 31 22.29 8.72 9.03
N HIS A 32 23.12 7.69 8.94
CA HIS A 32 24.42 7.69 9.61
C HIS A 32 25.53 8.38 8.81
N PHE A 33 25.60 8.13 7.50
CA PHE A 33 26.71 8.59 6.66
C PHE A 33 26.38 9.84 5.82
N LEU A 34 25.17 9.97 5.33
CA LEU A 34 24.74 11.00 4.37
C LEU A 34 23.33 11.50 4.66
N PRO A 35 23.07 12.08 5.84
CA PRO A 35 21.72 12.48 6.24
C PRO A 35 21.08 13.48 5.26
N ALA A 36 21.88 14.31 4.60
CA ALA A 36 21.38 15.29 3.62
C ALA A 36 20.81 14.67 2.33
N LEU A 37 21.15 13.44 1.99
CA LEU A 37 20.59 12.75 0.81
C LEU A 37 19.19 12.18 1.05
N LEU A 38 18.84 11.91 2.29
CA LEU A 38 17.58 11.28 2.65
C LEU A 38 16.36 12.14 2.25
N PRO A 39 16.33 13.46 2.54
CA PRO A 39 15.29 14.36 2.04
C PRO A 39 15.19 14.38 0.51
N ILE A 40 16.32 14.40 -0.19
CA ILE A 40 16.35 14.46 -1.66
C ILE A 40 15.71 13.21 -2.26
N ILE A 41 16.07 12.03 -1.75
CA ILE A 41 15.49 10.76 -2.21
C ILE A 41 13.99 10.72 -1.92
N LEU A 42 13.57 11.18 -0.75
CA LEU A 42 12.15 11.28 -0.39
C LEU A 42 11.41 12.24 -1.31
N MET A 43 11.98 13.41 -1.64
CA MET A 43 11.34 14.36 -2.57
C MET A 43 11.14 13.76 -3.96
N VAL A 44 12.10 13.00 -4.49
CA VAL A 44 11.92 12.28 -5.76
C VAL A 44 10.77 11.28 -5.67
N GLY A 45 10.72 10.51 -4.58
CA GLY A 45 9.62 9.59 -4.31
C GLY A 45 8.27 10.30 -4.14
N GLY A 46 8.23 11.38 -3.38
CA GLY A 46 7.04 12.20 -3.16
C GLY A 46 6.49 12.81 -4.45
N THR A 47 7.38 13.30 -5.31
CA THR A 47 7.01 13.79 -6.65
C THR A 47 6.36 12.68 -7.48
N TYR A 48 6.93 11.49 -7.47
CA TYR A 48 6.36 10.33 -8.16
C TYR A 48 4.96 9.98 -7.62
N LEU A 49 4.76 9.95 -6.29
CA LEU A 49 3.45 9.69 -5.68
C LEU A 49 2.43 10.77 -6.04
N ALA A 50 2.82 12.03 -5.99
CA ALA A 50 1.94 13.15 -6.35
C ALA A 50 1.52 13.04 -7.83
N PHE A 51 2.46 12.71 -8.72
CA PHE A 51 2.19 12.50 -10.14
C PHE A 51 1.22 11.33 -10.36
N GLU A 52 1.49 10.16 -9.77
CA GLU A 52 0.62 8.97 -9.90
C GLU A 52 -0.78 9.22 -9.32
N GLY A 53 -0.86 9.92 -8.18
CA GLY A 53 -2.14 10.32 -7.60
C GLY A 53 -2.93 11.29 -8.49
N ALA A 54 -2.25 12.29 -9.06
CA ALA A 54 -2.85 13.24 -9.99
C ALA A 54 -3.32 12.57 -11.28
N GLU A 55 -2.55 11.63 -11.82
CA GLU A 55 -2.92 10.84 -13.00
C GLU A 55 -4.20 10.04 -12.75
N LYS A 56 -4.33 9.39 -11.59
CA LYS A 56 -5.55 8.66 -11.20
C LYS A 56 -6.77 9.57 -11.13
N VAL A 57 -6.60 10.77 -10.57
CA VAL A 57 -7.67 11.80 -10.54
C VAL A 57 -8.04 12.25 -11.93
N TRP A 58 -7.05 12.54 -12.78
CA TRP A 58 -7.25 12.96 -14.16
C TRP A 58 -8.02 11.93 -14.98
N HIS A 59 -7.62 10.67 -14.94
CA HIS A 59 -8.33 9.58 -15.62
C HIS A 59 -9.78 9.45 -15.17
N LYS A 60 -10.05 9.65 -13.88
CA LYS A 60 -11.41 9.62 -13.34
C LYS A 60 -12.27 10.80 -13.81
N LEU A 61 -11.68 11.99 -13.90
CA LEU A 61 -12.38 13.20 -14.37
C LEU A 61 -12.57 13.22 -15.88
N SER A 62 -11.57 12.76 -16.66
CA SER A 62 -11.61 12.73 -18.12
C SER A 62 -12.50 11.63 -18.71
N GLY A 63 -13.07 10.76 -17.85
CA GLY A 63 -13.89 9.63 -18.30
C GLY A 63 -13.12 8.56 -19.07
N ASN A 64 -11.83 8.75 -19.30
CA ASN A 64 -10.94 7.77 -19.93
C ASN A 64 -10.62 6.65 -18.94
N LYS A 65 -11.40 5.57 -18.99
CA LYS A 65 -11.05 4.35 -18.28
C LYS A 65 -9.85 3.74 -19.01
N PRO A 66 -8.71 3.56 -18.35
CA PRO A 66 -7.60 2.81 -18.95
C PRO A 66 -8.14 1.45 -19.40
N ALA A 67 -7.76 1.02 -20.59
CA ALA A 67 -8.15 -0.29 -21.10
C ALA A 67 -7.76 -1.35 -20.06
N VAL A 68 -8.74 -2.12 -19.59
CA VAL A 68 -8.50 -3.22 -18.64
C VAL A 68 -7.78 -4.32 -19.42
N GLU A 69 -6.47 -4.24 -19.47
CA GLU A 69 -5.64 -5.33 -19.97
C GLU A 69 -5.92 -6.56 -19.09
N LYS A 70 -6.22 -7.68 -19.72
CA LYS A 70 -6.43 -8.96 -19.02
C LYS A 70 -5.29 -9.89 -19.38
N GLY A 71 -4.78 -10.62 -18.40
CA GLY A 71 -3.78 -11.64 -18.61
C GLY A 71 -2.60 -11.56 -17.63
N PRO A 72 -1.66 -12.50 -17.70
CA PRO A 72 -0.52 -12.59 -16.76
C PRO A 72 0.39 -11.36 -16.78
N GLU A 73 0.50 -10.67 -17.93
CA GLU A 73 1.30 -9.43 -18.03
C GLU A 73 0.63 -8.25 -17.33
N ALA A 74 -0.70 -8.15 -17.42
CA ALA A 74 -1.46 -7.13 -16.71
C ALA A 74 -1.35 -7.32 -15.19
N GLU A 75 -1.40 -8.56 -14.71
CA GLU A 75 -1.19 -8.87 -13.29
C GLU A 75 0.21 -8.48 -12.82
N LYS A 76 1.25 -8.77 -13.61
CA LYS A 76 2.62 -8.34 -13.29
C LYS A 76 2.75 -6.83 -13.21
N LYS A 77 2.10 -6.08 -14.10
CA LYS A 77 2.09 -4.60 -14.07
C LYS A 77 1.40 -4.11 -12.80
N ILE A 78 0.26 -4.67 -12.41
CA ILE A 78 -0.47 -4.31 -11.19
C ILE A 78 0.37 -4.59 -9.95
N VAL A 79 0.96 -5.79 -9.84
CA VAL A 79 1.82 -6.19 -8.73
C VAL A 79 3.05 -5.28 -8.64
N SER A 80 3.72 -5.03 -9.77
CA SER A 80 4.90 -4.16 -9.80
C SER A 80 4.56 -2.71 -9.42
N GLY A 81 3.45 -2.17 -9.91
CA GLY A 81 2.97 -0.84 -9.55
C GLY A 81 2.64 -0.74 -8.05
N ALA A 82 1.93 -1.71 -7.51
CA ALA A 82 1.59 -1.75 -6.08
C ALA A 82 2.85 -1.83 -5.20
N ILE A 83 3.83 -2.67 -5.56
CA ILE A 83 5.10 -2.78 -4.82
C ILE A 83 5.89 -1.48 -4.89
N ARG A 84 5.90 -0.79 -6.04
CA ARG A 84 6.60 0.49 -6.20
C ARG A 84 5.98 1.59 -5.35
N THR A 85 4.66 1.71 -5.38
CA THR A 85 3.94 2.68 -4.55
C THR A 85 4.14 2.40 -3.06
N ASP A 86 4.05 1.12 -2.65
CA ASP A 86 4.32 0.71 -1.27
C ASP A 86 5.77 0.99 -0.86
N LEU A 87 6.73 0.84 -1.75
CA LEU A 87 8.15 1.15 -1.49
C LEU A 87 8.32 2.61 -1.05
N ILE A 88 7.70 3.55 -1.75
CA ILE A 88 7.83 4.98 -1.48
C ILE A 88 7.09 5.36 -0.20
N LEU A 89 5.83 4.91 -0.03
CA LEU A 89 5.05 5.14 1.19
C LEU A 89 5.74 4.53 2.42
N SER A 90 6.33 3.37 2.25
CA SER A 90 7.06 2.69 3.33
C SER A 90 8.37 3.38 3.68
N ALA A 91 9.08 3.92 2.69
CA ALA A 91 10.29 4.71 2.94
C ALA A 91 9.97 5.93 3.82
N GLU A 92 8.88 6.65 3.53
CA GLU A 92 8.42 7.79 4.34
C GLU A 92 8.14 7.35 5.79
N ILE A 93 7.34 6.30 5.97
CA ILE A 93 6.99 5.82 7.32
C ILE A 93 8.23 5.34 8.08
N MET A 94 9.14 4.65 7.40
CA MET A 94 10.39 4.18 8.01
C MET A 94 11.32 5.32 8.43
N VAL A 95 11.36 6.41 7.65
CA VAL A 95 12.13 7.61 7.99
C VAL A 95 11.51 8.34 9.18
N ILE A 96 10.18 8.47 9.23
CA ILE A 96 9.47 9.04 10.38
C ILE A 96 9.73 8.19 11.64
N ALA A 97 9.64 6.86 11.52
CA ALA A 97 9.93 5.95 12.63
C ALA A 97 11.38 6.09 13.10
N LEU A 98 12.34 6.16 12.17
CA LEU A 98 13.75 6.37 12.47
C LEU A 98 13.99 7.71 13.18
N ALA A 99 13.37 8.80 12.74
CA ALA A 99 13.46 10.11 13.39
C ALA A 99 12.97 10.05 14.84
N THR A 100 11.91 9.29 15.12
CA THR A 100 11.36 9.11 16.48
C THR A 100 12.34 8.41 17.42
N VAL A 101 13.14 7.49 16.90
CA VAL A 101 14.13 6.72 17.69
C VAL A 101 15.58 7.15 17.45
N SER A 102 15.78 8.30 16.82
CA SER A 102 17.10 8.82 16.43
C SER A 102 18.09 8.98 17.59
N HIS A 103 17.56 9.24 18.79
CA HIS A 103 18.36 9.38 20.03
C HIS A 103 18.77 8.05 20.67
N GLN A 104 18.27 6.92 20.15
CA GLN A 104 18.56 5.61 20.67
C GLN A 104 19.80 5.01 19.98
N GLY A 105 20.38 3.96 20.59
CA GLY A 105 21.50 3.23 20.01
C GLY A 105 21.09 2.49 18.73
N PHE A 106 22.09 2.16 17.90
CA PHE A 106 21.89 1.50 16.61
C PHE A 106 20.99 0.25 16.68
N TRP A 107 21.18 -0.60 17.67
CA TRP A 107 20.36 -1.82 17.83
C TRP A 107 18.90 -1.53 18.11
N SER A 108 18.60 -0.53 18.94
CA SER A 108 17.22 -0.12 19.19
C SER A 108 16.55 0.49 17.95
N GLN A 109 17.32 1.26 17.16
CA GLN A 109 16.84 1.78 15.88
C GLN A 109 16.50 0.62 14.92
N LEU A 110 17.40 -0.36 14.78
CA LEU A 110 17.22 -1.53 13.94
C LEU A 110 15.97 -2.33 14.36
N GLU A 111 15.85 -2.66 15.64
CA GLU A 111 14.70 -3.41 16.17
C GLU A 111 13.38 -2.67 15.93
N SER A 112 13.34 -1.36 16.20
CA SER A 112 12.16 -0.53 15.99
C SER A 112 11.73 -0.53 14.52
N LEU A 113 12.66 -0.36 13.59
CA LEU A 113 12.37 -0.36 12.17
C LEU A 113 11.90 -1.73 11.66
N VAL A 114 12.48 -2.82 12.16
CA VAL A 114 12.02 -4.18 11.84
C VAL A 114 10.59 -4.38 12.31
N VAL A 115 10.29 -4.02 13.56
CA VAL A 115 8.93 -4.13 14.12
C VAL A 115 7.94 -3.30 13.29
N VAL A 116 8.28 -2.06 12.98
CA VAL A 116 7.44 -1.16 12.16
C VAL A 116 7.19 -1.77 10.77
N ALA A 117 8.23 -2.33 10.12
CA ALA A 117 8.09 -2.97 8.81
C ALA A 117 7.09 -4.12 8.84
N PHE A 118 7.17 -5.00 9.84
CA PHE A 118 6.25 -6.12 9.99
C PHE A 118 4.83 -5.66 10.34
N VAL A 119 4.69 -4.79 11.35
CA VAL A 119 3.38 -4.31 11.82
C VAL A 119 2.61 -3.65 10.68
N ILE A 120 3.25 -2.73 9.94
CA ILE A 120 2.59 -2.04 8.82
C ILE A 120 2.22 -3.02 7.71
N THR A 121 3.11 -3.95 7.36
CA THR A 121 2.82 -4.92 6.30
C THR A 121 1.67 -5.83 6.69
N ILE A 122 1.67 -6.37 7.92
CA ILE A 122 0.58 -7.22 8.41
C ILE A 122 -0.74 -6.44 8.46
N LEU A 123 -0.70 -5.20 8.93
CA LEU A 123 -1.91 -4.37 9.02
C LEU A 123 -2.49 -4.09 7.64
N VAL A 124 -1.69 -3.57 6.73
CA VAL A 124 -2.17 -3.17 5.39
C VAL A 124 -2.62 -4.40 4.59
N TYR A 125 -1.77 -5.40 4.46
CA TYR A 125 -2.09 -6.57 3.64
C TYR A 125 -3.04 -7.54 4.32
N GLY A 126 -3.09 -7.55 5.65
CA GLY A 126 -4.11 -8.25 6.42
C GLY A 126 -5.51 -7.71 6.15
N VAL A 127 -5.67 -6.38 6.15
CA VAL A 127 -6.94 -5.74 5.79
C VAL A 127 -7.33 -6.04 4.35
N VAL A 128 -6.38 -5.96 3.41
CA VAL A 128 -6.65 -6.29 1.99
C VAL A 128 -7.05 -7.76 1.83
N ALA A 129 -6.35 -8.68 2.48
CA ALA A 129 -6.69 -10.11 2.44
C ALA A 129 -8.06 -10.40 3.07
N MET A 130 -8.41 -9.69 4.15
CA MET A 130 -9.73 -9.79 4.77
C MET A 130 -10.83 -9.31 3.82
N LEU A 131 -10.63 -8.20 3.11
CA LEU A 131 -11.58 -7.68 2.13
C LEU A 131 -11.80 -8.67 0.98
N VAL A 132 -10.72 -9.25 0.44
CA VAL A 132 -10.82 -10.28 -0.61
C VAL A 132 -11.61 -11.50 -0.10
N ARG A 133 -11.38 -11.93 1.14
CA ARG A 133 -12.16 -13.03 1.74
C ARG A 133 -13.61 -12.70 2.01
N MET A 134 -13.93 -11.44 2.31
CA MET A 134 -15.33 -11.03 2.53
C MET A 134 -16.21 -11.25 1.31
N ASP A 135 -15.67 -11.06 0.10
CA ASP A 135 -16.40 -11.33 -1.14
C ASP A 135 -16.77 -12.83 -1.27
N ASP A 136 -15.81 -13.72 -1.00
CA ASP A 136 -16.04 -15.17 -1.00
C ASP A 136 -17.07 -15.61 0.03
N VAL A 137 -16.92 -15.12 1.26
CA VAL A 137 -17.85 -15.41 2.34
C VAL A 137 -19.25 -14.88 1.98
N GLY A 138 -19.34 -13.69 1.39
CA GLY A 138 -20.59 -13.13 0.90
C GLY A 138 -21.26 -14.02 -0.13
N LEU A 139 -20.52 -14.54 -1.11
CA LEU A 139 -21.02 -15.45 -2.13
C LEU A 139 -21.50 -16.79 -1.52
N GLN A 140 -20.73 -17.36 -0.60
CA GLN A 140 -21.10 -18.61 0.08
C GLN A 140 -22.36 -18.43 0.94
N LEU A 141 -22.48 -17.31 1.67
CA LEU A 141 -23.66 -17.00 2.48
C LEU A 141 -24.90 -16.75 1.62
N ALA A 142 -24.73 -16.11 0.44
CA ALA A 142 -25.82 -15.85 -0.50
C ALA A 142 -26.42 -17.13 -1.09
N GLN A 143 -25.71 -18.26 -1.06
CA GLN A 143 -26.14 -19.57 -1.54
C GLN A 143 -26.78 -20.46 -0.47
N ARG A 144 -26.85 -20.00 0.79
CA ARG A 144 -27.45 -20.76 1.89
C ARG A 144 -28.98 -20.68 1.86
N ASP A 145 -29.64 -21.76 2.33
CA ASP A 145 -31.11 -21.89 2.30
C ASP A 145 -31.86 -21.03 3.32
N HIS A 146 -31.17 -20.47 4.32
CA HIS A 146 -31.77 -19.58 5.32
C HIS A 146 -31.87 -18.14 4.82
N SER A 147 -33.10 -17.62 4.73
CA SER A 147 -33.41 -16.30 4.18
C SER A 147 -32.62 -15.14 4.81
N GLY A 148 -32.38 -15.15 6.12
CA GLY A 148 -31.60 -14.13 6.82
C GLY A 148 -30.10 -14.18 6.46
N VAL A 149 -29.53 -15.37 6.35
CA VAL A 149 -28.13 -15.59 5.97
C VAL A 149 -27.91 -15.22 4.51
N GLN A 150 -28.86 -15.57 3.65
CA GLN A 150 -28.84 -15.21 2.24
C GLN A 150 -28.90 -13.69 2.03
N ALA A 151 -29.74 -12.99 2.81
CA ALA A 151 -29.84 -11.54 2.76
C ALA A 151 -28.52 -10.85 3.16
N LEU A 152 -27.86 -11.35 4.22
CA LEU A 152 -26.53 -10.89 4.64
C LEU A 152 -25.48 -11.14 3.54
N GLY A 153 -25.46 -12.33 2.95
CA GLY A 153 -24.54 -12.67 1.86
C GLY A 153 -24.70 -11.74 0.66
N ARG A 154 -25.94 -11.51 0.22
CA ARG A 154 -26.24 -10.57 -0.88
C ARG A 154 -25.85 -9.13 -0.53
N GLY A 155 -26.07 -8.72 0.72
CA GLY A 155 -25.64 -7.40 1.23
C GLY A 155 -24.13 -7.22 1.14
N LEU A 156 -23.34 -8.21 1.55
CA LEU A 156 -21.88 -8.21 1.47
C LEU A 156 -21.41 -8.10 0.02
N VAL A 157 -21.90 -8.95 -0.87
CA VAL A 157 -21.52 -8.93 -2.31
C VAL A 157 -21.89 -7.58 -2.96
N THR A 158 -23.06 -7.01 -2.63
CA THR A 158 -23.48 -5.72 -3.18
C THR A 158 -22.69 -4.55 -2.61
N ALA A 159 -22.19 -4.66 -1.38
CA ALA A 159 -21.37 -3.64 -0.74
C ALA A 159 -19.92 -3.62 -1.27
N MET A 160 -19.38 -4.76 -1.71
CA MET A 160 -17.96 -4.88 -2.12
C MET A 160 -17.51 -3.87 -3.17
N PRO A 161 -18.23 -3.63 -4.30
CA PRO A 161 -17.82 -2.63 -5.28
C PRO A 161 -17.74 -1.22 -4.67
N LYS A 162 -18.65 -0.89 -3.75
CA LYS A 162 -18.65 0.42 -3.06
C LYS A 162 -17.47 0.53 -2.10
N VAL A 163 -17.18 -0.53 -1.34
CA VAL A 163 -16.02 -0.59 -0.43
C VAL A 163 -14.71 -0.43 -1.21
N LEU A 164 -14.54 -1.17 -2.30
CA LEU A 164 -13.35 -1.07 -3.15
C LEU A 164 -13.21 0.32 -3.79
N ALA A 165 -14.32 0.91 -4.26
CA ALA A 165 -14.32 2.27 -4.79
C ALA A 165 -13.92 3.30 -3.73
N THR A 166 -14.42 3.16 -2.50
CA THR A 166 -14.08 4.04 -1.37
C THR A 166 -12.60 3.91 -1.02
N ILE A 167 -12.07 2.69 -0.91
CA ILE A 167 -10.65 2.43 -0.64
C ILE A 167 -9.76 3.02 -1.75
N SER A 168 -10.17 2.89 -3.01
CA SER A 168 -9.44 3.49 -4.14
C SER A 168 -9.39 5.01 -4.04
N VAL A 169 -10.47 5.66 -3.65
CA VAL A 169 -10.51 7.13 -3.46
C VAL A 169 -9.63 7.53 -2.27
N VAL A 170 -9.78 6.85 -1.13
CA VAL A 170 -8.96 7.11 0.07
C VAL A 170 -7.48 6.91 -0.23
N GLY A 171 -7.13 5.83 -0.94
CA GLY A 171 -5.75 5.57 -1.36
C GLY A 171 -5.18 6.66 -2.27
N THR A 172 -5.98 7.16 -3.22
CA THR A 172 -5.55 8.26 -4.10
C THR A 172 -5.33 9.56 -3.31
N ILE A 173 -6.23 9.88 -2.37
CA ILE A 173 -6.08 11.03 -1.47
C ILE A 173 -4.83 10.87 -0.61
N ALA A 174 -4.60 9.68 -0.05
CA ALA A 174 -3.42 9.41 0.75
C ALA A 174 -2.12 9.57 -0.05
N MET A 175 -2.07 9.10 -1.31
CA MET A 175 -0.91 9.29 -2.19
C MET A 175 -0.61 10.78 -2.45
N LEU A 176 -1.65 11.57 -2.74
CA LEU A 176 -1.52 13.02 -2.94
C LEU A 176 -1.11 13.74 -1.66
N TRP A 177 -1.68 13.35 -0.52
CA TRP A 177 -1.33 13.92 0.77
C TRP A 177 0.11 13.62 1.15
N VAL A 178 0.51 12.34 1.12
CA VAL A 178 1.88 11.93 1.49
C VAL A 178 2.89 12.51 0.51
N GLY A 179 2.64 12.45 -0.79
CA GLY A 179 3.52 13.04 -1.79
C GLY A 179 3.67 14.55 -1.61
N GLY A 180 2.56 15.26 -1.37
CA GLY A 180 2.59 16.71 -1.08
C GLY A 180 3.29 17.03 0.23
N HIS A 181 3.05 16.26 1.30
CA HIS A 181 3.69 16.44 2.60
C HIS A 181 5.21 16.25 2.50
N ILE A 182 5.68 15.21 1.80
CA ILE A 182 7.12 14.98 1.57
C ILE A 182 7.76 16.21 0.91
N LEU A 183 7.11 16.75 -0.11
CA LEU A 183 7.63 17.93 -0.82
C LEU A 183 7.65 19.16 0.08
N MET A 184 6.59 19.40 0.85
CA MET A 184 6.49 20.59 1.72
C MET A 184 7.49 20.57 2.87
N VAL A 185 7.78 19.41 3.44
CA VAL A 185 8.67 19.29 4.61
C VAL A 185 10.14 19.29 4.22
N ASN A 186 10.46 18.87 3.00
CA ASN A 186 11.85 18.72 2.55
C ASN A 186 12.31 19.82 1.56
N LEU A 187 11.44 20.75 1.18
CA LEU A 187 11.77 21.98 0.43
C LEU A 187 12.24 23.06 1.38
#